data_7ce7b413e999fb186cd2de00f23b06de
#
_entry.id   7ce7b413e999fb186cd2de00f23b06de
#
_cell.length_a   1.000
_cell.length_b   1.000
_cell.length_c   1.000
_cell.angle_alpha   90.00
_cell.angle_beta   90.00
_cell.angle_gamma   90.00
#
_symmetry.space_group_name_H-M   'P 1'
#
loop_
_entity.id
_entity.type
_entity.pdbx_description
1 polymer ?
#
loop_
_entity_poly.entity_id
_entity_poly.type
_entity_poly.pdbx_seq_one_letter_code
_entity_poly.pdbx_strand_id
1 'polypeptide(L)'
;SNPHLIYPGDVLTLVYIDGKPRLVVSRGEMKLTPNMRTSPLGSSIPAIPLEAISSFLSRSRVVDKETIKGAPYVVAGPDSRLLTSAGDRIYGRGDVNSSTRFYGLYREGKQFRDPETREKLGVQALEIGTTRIISEDVDVFTALLNQTNEEVRIGDIFLPFADEQVSATFFPKAPDTD
;
A
#
# COMPACT_ATOMS: atom_id res chain seq x y z
N SER A 1 -26.04 -48.01 35.26
CA SER A 1 -26.36 -46.82 34.46
C SER A 1 -27.49 -46.07 35.12
N ASN A 2 -27.33 -44.80 35.36
CA ASN A 2 -28.31 -43.94 36.01
C ASN A 2 -29.44 -43.64 35.00
N PRO A 3 -30.71 -44.04 35.24
CA PRO A 3 -31.79 -43.89 34.28
C PRO A 3 -32.30 -42.46 34.13
N HIS A 4 -31.73 -41.52 34.88
CA HIS A 4 -32.12 -40.11 34.87
C HIS A 4 -31.25 -39.17 34.03
N LEU A 5 -30.24 -39.72 33.32
CA LEU A 5 -29.35 -38.91 32.47
C LEU A 5 -29.83 -38.97 31.02
N ILE A 6 -30.34 -37.85 30.53
CA ILE A 6 -30.71 -37.62 29.13
C ILE A 6 -29.65 -36.71 28.53
N TYR A 7 -29.10 -37.10 27.40
CA TYR A 7 -28.07 -36.35 26.69
C TYR A 7 -28.61 -35.70 25.42
N PRO A 8 -28.04 -34.61 24.96
CA PRO A 8 -28.38 -34.04 23.64
C PRO A 8 -28.17 -35.08 22.53
N GLY A 9 -29.25 -35.40 21.81
CA GLY A 9 -29.25 -36.43 20.76
C GLY A 9 -29.98 -37.74 21.16
N ASP A 10 -30.38 -37.91 22.41
CA ASP A 10 -31.24 -38.99 22.83
C ASP A 10 -32.67 -38.79 22.30
N VAL A 11 -33.24 -39.85 21.73
CA VAL A 11 -34.64 -39.85 21.28
C VAL A 11 -35.53 -40.48 22.34
N LEU A 12 -36.48 -39.69 22.84
CA LEU A 12 -37.47 -40.15 23.80
C LEU A 12 -38.68 -40.69 23.06
N THR A 13 -39.00 -41.98 23.21
CA THR A 13 -40.16 -42.64 22.63
C THR A 13 -41.15 -43.02 23.74
N LEU A 14 -42.40 -42.59 23.56
CA LEU A 14 -43.48 -43.00 24.47
C LEU A 14 -43.98 -44.40 24.03
N VAL A 15 -43.83 -45.38 24.93
CA VAL A 15 -44.34 -46.75 24.74
C VAL A 15 -45.35 -47.11 25.81
N TYR A 16 -46.35 -47.92 25.46
CA TYR A 16 -47.33 -48.41 26.41
C TYR A 16 -46.97 -49.86 26.77
N ILE A 17 -46.61 -50.08 28.03
CA ILE A 17 -46.33 -51.42 28.56
C ILE A 17 -47.38 -51.72 29.64
N ASP A 18 -48.12 -52.80 29.47
CA ASP A 18 -49.25 -53.19 30.33
C ASP A 18 -50.29 -52.08 30.51
N GLY A 19 -50.60 -51.35 29.42
CA GLY A 19 -51.56 -50.25 29.39
C GLY A 19 -51.12 -48.96 30.13
N LYS A 20 -49.89 -48.93 30.61
CA LYS A 20 -49.30 -47.73 31.25
C LYS A 20 -48.28 -47.03 30.33
N PRO A 21 -48.35 -45.71 30.18
CA PRO A 21 -47.38 -45.00 29.36
C PRO A 21 -46.01 -44.94 30.07
N ARG A 22 -44.95 -45.27 29.32
CA ARG A 22 -43.55 -45.16 29.77
C ARG A 22 -42.73 -44.49 28.71
N LEU A 23 -41.84 -43.59 29.14
CA LEU A 23 -40.82 -42.97 28.31
C LEU A 23 -39.59 -43.87 28.28
N VAL A 24 -39.20 -44.29 27.08
CA VAL A 24 -37.98 -45.08 26.84
C VAL A 24 -37.01 -44.22 26.07
N VAL A 25 -35.76 -44.17 26.55
CA VAL A 25 -34.67 -43.48 25.85
C VAL A 25 -34.09 -44.45 24.83
N SER A 26 -34.28 -44.15 23.55
CA SER A 26 -33.61 -44.84 22.47
C SER A 26 -32.28 -44.13 22.17
N ARG A 27 -31.18 -44.74 22.53
CA ARG A 27 -29.83 -44.28 22.12
C ARG A 27 -29.56 -44.87 20.75
N GLY A 28 -29.81 -44.09 19.72
CA GLY A 28 -29.31 -44.39 18.39
C GLY A 28 -27.78 -44.33 18.41
N GLU A 29 -27.14 -45.38 17.92
CA GLU A 29 -25.71 -45.29 17.59
C GLU A 29 -25.57 -44.31 16.43
N MET A 30 -25.24 -43.05 16.74
CA MET A 30 -24.91 -42.07 15.72
C MET A 30 -23.46 -42.33 15.32
N LYS A 31 -23.28 -43.01 14.20
CA LYS A 31 -21.98 -43.20 13.58
C LYS A 31 -21.50 -41.82 13.09
N LEU A 32 -20.67 -41.20 13.89
CA LEU A 32 -19.99 -39.97 13.51
C LEU A 32 -18.96 -40.32 12.43
N THR A 33 -19.35 -40.19 11.18
CA THR A 33 -18.37 -40.13 10.09
C THR A 33 -17.71 -38.76 10.15
N PRO A 34 -16.36 -38.68 10.13
CA PRO A 34 -15.67 -37.42 10.04
C PRO A 34 -15.98 -36.80 8.68
N ASN A 35 -16.96 -35.90 8.65
CA ASN A 35 -17.20 -35.08 7.51
C ASN A 35 -16.22 -33.89 7.58
N MET A 36 -15.31 -33.83 6.61
CA MET A 36 -14.55 -32.59 6.38
C MET A 36 -15.57 -31.50 6.05
N ARG A 37 -15.69 -30.55 6.96
CA ARG A 37 -16.47 -29.35 6.73
C ARG A 37 -15.65 -28.43 5.84
N THR A 38 -15.72 -28.61 4.55
CA THR A 38 -15.22 -27.63 3.60
C THR A 38 -16.21 -26.47 3.58
N SER A 39 -15.90 -25.43 4.33
CA SER A 39 -16.53 -24.13 4.13
C SER A 39 -15.87 -23.54 2.89
N PRO A 40 -16.62 -23.28 1.79
CA PRO A 40 -16.03 -22.45 0.74
C PRO A 40 -15.66 -21.12 1.38
N LEU A 41 -14.39 -20.72 1.29
CA LEU A 41 -14.00 -19.35 1.61
C LEU A 41 -14.74 -18.46 0.61
N GLY A 42 -15.85 -17.88 1.03
CA GLY A 42 -16.81 -17.19 0.18
C GLY A 42 -16.33 -15.87 -0.42
N SER A 43 -15.12 -15.45 -0.11
CA SER A 43 -14.47 -14.32 -0.79
C SER A 43 -12.96 -14.43 -0.59
N SER A 44 -12.21 -14.19 -1.65
CA SER A 44 -10.79 -13.86 -1.52
C SER A 44 -10.66 -12.69 -0.54
N ILE A 45 -9.58 -12.68 0.25
CA ILE A 45 -9.25 -11.54 1.11
C ILE A 45 -9.36 -10.28 0.24
N PRO A 46 -10.21 -9.30 0.60
CA PRO A 46 -10.35 -8.11 -0.22
C PRO A 46 -8.99 -7.43 -0.37
N ALA A 47 -8.62 -7.11 -1.60
CA ALA A 47 -7.40 -6.37 -1.86
C ALA A 47 -7.48 -5.04 -1.09
N ILE A 48 -6.43 -4.72 -0.34
CA ILE A 48 -6.34 -3.42 0.33
C ILE A 48 -6.19 -2.38 -0.79
N PRO A 49 -7.09 -1.40 -0.91
CA PRO A 49 -6.95 -0.37 -1.93
C PRO A 49 -5.66 0.42 -1.69
N LEU A 50 -4.92 0.70 -2.77
CA LEU A 50 -3.65 1.43 -2.72
C LEU A 50 -3.80 2.78 -1.97
N GLU A 51 -4.95 3.42 -2.08
CA GLU A 51 -5.28 4.66 -1.38
C GLU A 51 -5.21 4.52 0.15
N ALA A 52 -5.62 3.36 0.69
CA ALA A 52 -5.59 3.11 2.14
C ALA A 52 -4.17 2.93 2.69
N ILE A 53 -3.21 2.56 1.85
CA ILE A 53 -1.81 2.35 2.24
C ILE A 53 -0.86 3.42 1.66
N SER A 54 -1.38 4.33 0.85
CA SER A 54 -0.56 5.36 0.18
C SER A 54 0.24 6.23 1.15
N SER A 55 -0.30 6.50 2.34
CA SER A 55 0.40 7.26 3.39
C SER A 55 1.59 6.50 4.00
N PHE A 56 1.63 5.18 3.87
CA PHE A 56 2.72 4.34 4.37
C PHE A 56 3.77 4.03 3.29
N LEU A 57 3.45 4.27 2.03
CA LEU A 57 4.38 4.09 0.93
C LEU A 57 5.29 5.31 0.87
N SER A 58 6.48 5.18 1.44
CA SER A 58 7.54 6.17 1.23
C SER A 58 7.93 6.16 -0.24
N ARG A 59 7.65 7.25 -0.95
CA ARG A 59 8.06 7.43 -2.34
C ARG A 59 9.50 7.95 -2.47
N SER A 60 10.25 7.93 -1.37
CA SER A 60 11.68 8.21 -1.40
C SER A 60 12.40 7.11 -2.17
N ARG A 61 13.31 7.49 -3.03
CA ARG A 61 14.08 6.56 -3.86
C ARG A 61 15.58 6.84 -3.76
N VAL A 62 16.37 5.86 -4.13
CA VAL A 62 17.82 6.02 -4.26
C VAL A 62 18.14 6.28 -5.72
N VAL A 63 18.87 7.33 -5.98
CA VAL A 63 19.29 7.74 -7.33
C VAL A 63 20.79 8.00 -7.37
N ASP A 64 21.35 7.96 -8.56
CA ASP A 64 22.75 8.29 -8.76
C ASP A 64 23.00 9.79 -8.55
N LYS A 65 24.20 10.13 -8.11
CA LYS A 65 24.56 11.52 -7.86
C LYS A 65 24.55 12.37 -9.12
N GLU A 66 24.87 11.77 -10.25
CA GLU A 66 24.83 12.42 -11.56
C GLU A 66 23.40 12.80 -11.94
N THR A 67 22.44 11.94 -11.65
CA THR A 67 21.00 12.22 -11.84
C THR A 67 20.55 13.44 -11.05
N ILE A 68 20.99 13.57 -9.80
CA ILE A 68 20.65 14.74 -8.97
C ILE A 68 21.27 16.01 -9.53
N LYS A 69 22.53 15.97 -9.95
CA LYS A 69 23.26 17.15 -10.48
C LYS A 69 22.69 17.66 -11.80
N GLY A 70 22.22 16.75 -12.65
CA GLY A 70 21.63 17.05 -13.94
C GLY A 70 20.13 17.35 -13.89
N ALA A 71 19.50 17.15 -12.75
CA ALA A 71 18.06 17.34 -12.62
C ALA A 71 17.68 18.82 -12.61
N PRO A 72 16.54 19.19 -13.20
CA PRO A 72 15.95 20.51 -13.03
C PRO A 72 15.65 20.76 -11.54
N TYR A 73 15.73 22.01 -11.10
CA TYR A 73 15.59 22.36 -9.69
C TYR A 73 14.75 23.61 -9.47
N VAL A 74 14.19 23.75 -8.27
CA VAL A 74 13.39 24.92 -7.86
C VAL A 74 14.28 26.12 -7.66
N VAL A 75 13.93 27.23 -8.30
CA VAL A 75 14.64 28.52 -8.17
C VAL A 75 13.84 29.56 -7.40
N ALA A 76 12.51 29.50 -7.44
CA ALA A 76 11.65 30.42 -6.71
C ALA A 76 10.27 29.81 -6.42
N GLY A 77 9.66 30.29 -5.34
CA GLY A 77 8.23 30.09 -5.04
C GLY A 77 7.40 31.32 -5.46
N PRO A 78 6.08 31.26 -5.21
CA PRO A 78 5.21 32.42 -5.50
C PRO A 78 5.58 33.59 -4.58
N ASP A 79 5.67 34.80 -5.15
CA ASP A 79 5.87 36.07 -4.43
C ASP A 79 7.03 36.06 -3.42
N SER A 80 8.12 35.34 -3.71
CA SER A 80 9.27 35.17 -2.80
C SER A 80 8.91 34.60 -1.41
N ARG A 81 7.78 33.94 -1.28
CA ARG A 81 7.39 33.30 -0.03
C ARG A 81 8.22 32.04 0.19
N LEU A 82 8.63 31.82 1.45
CA LEU A 82 9.37 30.63 1.87
C LEU A 82 8.45 29.40 2.01
N LEU A 83 7.14 29.60 2.14
CA LEU A 83 6.16 28.55 2.34
C LEU A 83 5.31 28.41 1.08
N THR A 84 5.41 27.25 0.45
CA THR A 84 4.59 26.84 -0.70
C THR A 84 3.72 25.67 -0.33
N SER A 85 2.46 25.76 -0.72
CA SER A 85 1.42 24.76 -0.45
C SER A 85 0.88 24.17 -1.75
N ALA A 86 0.12 23.08 -1.63
CA ALA A 86 -0.60 22.52 -2.78
C ALA A 86 -1.49 23.59 -3.42
N GLY A 87 -1.44 23.68 -4.77
CA GLY A 87 -2.13 24.71 -5.56
C GLY A 87 -1.25 25.93 -5.91
N ASP A 88 -0.09 26.09 -5.28
CA ASP A 88 0.84 27.17 -5.59
C ASP A 88 1.64 26.89 -6.86
N ARG A 89 2.13 27.97 -7.49
CA ARG A 89 3.05 27.89 -8.63
C ARG A 89 4.48 28.05 -8.13
N ILE A 90 5.35 27.19 -8.63
CA ILE A 90 6.79 27.26 -8.38
C ILE A 90 7.53 27.39 -9.70
N TYR A 91 8.70 27.99 -9.65
CA TYR A 91 9.55 28.19 -10.82
C TYR A 91 10.75 27.28 -10.72
N GLY A 92 10.99 26.51 -11.79
CA GLY A 92 12.12 25.63 -11.91
C GLY A 92 13.06 26.05 -13.03
N ARG A 93 14.31 25.62 -12.95
CA ARG A 93 15.33 25.80 -13.97
C ARG A 93 15.94 24.47 -14.36
N GLY A 94 16.21 24.28 -15.66
CA GLY A 94 16.82 23.11 -16.26
C GLY A 94 15.88 22.45 -17.26
N ASP A 95 16.37 21.38 -17.89
CA ASP A 95 15.66 20.69 -18.96
C ASP A 95 14.57 19.78 -18.42
N VAL A 96 13.35 20.01 -18.84
CA VAL A 96 12.21 19.12 -18.58
C VAL A 96 11.81 18.41 -19.85
N ASN A 97 11.38 17.16 -19.72
CA ASN A 97 10.93 16.38 -20.87
C ASN A 97 9.51 16.82 -21.26
N SER A 98 9.37 17.40 -22.44
CA SER A 98 8.09 17.89 -22.98
C SER A 98 7.01 16.81 -23.11
N SER A 99 7.41 15.54 -23.17
CA SER A 99 6.47 14.39 -23.19
C SER A 99 5.90 14.06 -21.83
N THR A 100 6.56 14.47 -20.75
CA THR A 100 6.17 14.19 -19.37
C THR A 100 5.80 15.48 -18.67
N ARG A 101 4.54 15.63 -18.31
CA ARG A 101 4.07 16.81 -17.59
C ARG A 101 4.06 16.66 -16.06
N PHE A 102 4.18 15.45 -15.56
CA PHE A 102 4.12 15.16 -14.13
C PHE A 102 5.51 14.80 -13.60
N TYR A 103 5.91 15.50 -12.55
CA TYR A 103 7.19 15.32 -11.89
C TYR A 103 6.99 15.17 -10.39
N GLY A 104 7.77 14.29 -9.78
CA GLY A 104 7.96 14.30 -8.35
C GLY A 104 8.97 15.38 -7.96
N LEU A 105 8.74 16.03 -6.85
CA LEU A 105 9.66 16.99 -6.26
C LEU A 105 10.41 16.30 -5.13
N TYR A 106 11.74 16.38 -5.16
CA TYR A 106 12.60 15.65 -4.24
C TYR A 106 13.67 16.53 -3.64
N ARG A 107 14.07 16.20 -2.41
CA ARG A 107 15.20 16.80 -1.72
C ARG A 107 16.34 15.80 -1.61
N GLU A 108 17.56 16.26 -1.84
CA GLU A 108 18.76 15.45 -1.61
C GLU A 108 18.86 15.09 -0.14
N GLY A 109 18.90 13.79 0.15
CA GLY A 109 19.01 13.22 1.47
C GLY A 109 20.40 12.62 1.73
N LYS A 110 20.44 11.48 2.42
CA LYS A 110 21.66 10.81 2.80
C LYS A 110 22.33 10.10 1.63
N GLN A 111 23.65 10.12 1.56
CA GLN A 111 24.43 9.28 0.67
C GLN A 111 24.57 7.89 1.27
N PHE A 112 24.19 6.87 0.50
CA PHE A 112 24.39 5.47 0.88
C PHE A 112 25.74 4.97 0.39
N ARG A 113 26.40 4.17 1.25
CA ARG A 113 27.66 3.50 0.95
C ARG A 113 27.57 2.08 1.44
N ASP A 114 28.20 1.19 0.70
CA ASP A 114 28.36 -0.19 1.12
C ASP A 114 29.18 -0.24 2.44
N PRO A 115 28.73 -0.96 3.45
CA PRO A 115 29.43 -1.03 4.75
C PRO A 115 30.79 -1.74 4.67
N GLU A 116 30.98 -2.68 3.75
CA GLU A 116 32.19 -3.47 3.59
C GLU A 116 33.16 -2.82 2.59
N THR A 117 32.70 -2.54 1.38
CA THR A 117 33.52 -2.02 0.28
C THR A 117 33.69 -0.51 0.29
N ARG A 118 32.83 0.22 1.05
CA ARG A 118 32.77 1.68 1.05
C ARG A 118 32.36 2.30 -0.31
N GLU A 119 31.95 1.49 -1.23
CA GLU A 119 31.44 1.94 -2.51
C GLU A 119 30.22 2.86 -2.33
N LYS A 120 30.10 3.87 -3.20
CA LYS A 120 28.94 4.77 -3.20
C LYS A 120 27.81 4.11 -3.95
N LEU A 121 26.74 3.75 -3.25
CA LEU A 121 25.58 3.08 -3.81
C LEU A 121 24.53 4.04 -4.39
N GLY A 122 24.54 5.31 -3.94
CA GLY A 122 23.61 6.32 -4.40
C GLY A 122 23.26 7.35 -3.34
N VAL A 123 22.33 8.22 -3.66
CA VAL A 123 21.84 9.29 -2.79
C VAL A 123 20.33 9.13 -2.64
N GLN A 124 19.86 9.30 -1.43
CA GLN A 124 18.44 9.30 -1.13
C GLN A 124 17.80 10.56 -1.72
N ALA A 125 16.78 10.40 -2.53
CA ALA A 125 15.88 11.44 -2.95
C ALA A 125 14.61 11.35 -2.10
N LEU A 126 14.44 12.29 -1.18
CA LEU A 126 13.27 12.39 -0.30
C LEU A 126 12.14 13.06 -1.05
N GLU A 127 10.98 12.43 -1.15
CA GLU A 127 9.83 13.01 -1.83
C GLU A 127 9.24 14.16 -1.00
N ILE A 128 9.23 15.35 -1.57
CA ILE A 128 8.64 16.56 -1.01
C ILE A 128 7.21 16.73 -1.48
N GLY A 129 6.93 16.36 -2.72
CA GLY A 129 5.59 16.48 -3.29
C GLY A 129 5.53 16.08 -4.75
N THR A 130 4.40 16.42 -5.36
CA THR A 130 4.14 16.15 -6.78
C THR A 130 3.77 17.43 -7.51
N THR A 131 4.25 17.57 -8.74
CA THR A 131 4.07 18.77 -9.54
C THR A 131 3.61 18.44 -10.95
N ARG A 132 3.00 19.43 -11.59
CA ARG A 132 2.66 19.39 -13.01
C ARG A 132 3.24 20.61 -13.70
N ILE A 133 4.01 20.42 -14.76
CA ILE A 133 4.54 21.49 -15.59
C ILE A 133 3.37 22.16 -16.36
N ILE A 134 3.24 23.46 -16.23
CA ILE A 134 2.17 24.26 -16.86
C ILE A 134 2.69 25.16 -17.97
N SER A 135 3.94 25.58 -17.89
CA SER A 135 4.57 26.41 -18.91
C SER A 135 6.07 26.17 -18.94
N GLU A 136 6.65 26.16 -20.12
CA GLU A 136 8.08 26.03 -20.38
C GLU A 136 8.56 27.24 -21.16
N ASP A 137 9.70 27.81 -20.80
CA ASP A 137 10.44 28.80 -21.52
C ASP A 137 11.89 28.31 -21.70
N VAL A 138 12.78 29.06 -22.31
CA VAL A 138 14.11 28.60 -22.76
C VAL A 138 14.92 27.88 -21.67
N ASP A 139 14.98 28.44 -20.46
CA ASP A 139 15.76 27.86 -19.35
C ASP A 139 14.95 27.71 -18.05
N VAL A 140 13.72 28.21 -18.04
CA VAL A 140 12.87 28.27 -16.85
C VAL A 140 11.50 27.73 -17.19
N PHE A 141 10.93 27.00 -16.26
CA PHE A 141 9.58 26.51 -16.39
C PHE A 141 8.75 26.82 -15.14
N THR A 142 7.45 26.84 -15.33
CA THR A 142 6.50 26.99 -14.23
C THR A 142 5.82 25.66 -13.96
N ALA A 143 5.82 25.25 -12.71
CA ALA A 143 5.14 24.05 -12.25
C ALA A 143 4.05 24.38 -11.24
N LEU A 144 2.93 23.69 -11.33
CA LEU A 144 1.86 23.73 -10.35
C LEU A 144 2.08 22.61 -9.33
N LEU A 145 2.05 22.94 -8.07
CA LEU A 145 2.21 22.01 -6.98
C LEU A 145 0.88 21.28 -6.72
N ASN A 146 0.80 20.00 -7.06
CA ASN A 146 -0.43 19.21 -6.89
C ASN A 146 -0.62 18.74 -5.46
N GLN A 147 0.48 18.26 -4.84
CA GLN A 147 0.49 17.76 -3.48
C GLN A 147 1.85 18.02 -2.85
N THR A 148 1.86 18.33 -1.56
CA THR A 148 3.07 18.48 -0.77
C THR A 148 2.99 17.67 0.50
N ASN A 149 4.07 16.95 0.81
CA ASN A 149 4.27 16.23 2.05
C ASN A 149 5.12 17.06 3.02
N GLU A 150 6.01 17.89 2.46
CA GLU A 150 6.87 18.81 3.18
C GLU A 150 6.92 20.17 2.46
N GLU A 151 7.45 21.15 3.15
CA GLU A 151 7.70 22.48 2.59
C GLU A 151 8.71 22.43 1.43
N VAL A 152 8.33 23.02 0.30
CA VAL A 152 9.21 23.14 -0.88
C VAL A 152 10.28 24.20 -0.64
N ARG A 153 11.52 23.89 -0.99
CA ARG A 153 12.67 24.78 -0.84
C ARG A 153 13.38 25.02 -2.17
N ILE A 154 14.03 26.14 -2.26
CA ILE A 154 14.94 26.41 -3.36
C ILE A 154 16.03 25.35 -3.37
N GLY A 155 16.29 24.75 -4.54
CA GLY A 155 17.21 23.64 -4.71
C GLY A 155 16.57 22.26 -4.63
N ASP A 156 15.28 22.13 -4.28
CA ASP A 156 14.57 20.86 -4.45
C ASP A 156 14.51 20.51 -5.95
N ILE A 157 14.71 19.24 -6.30
CA ILE A 157 14.89 18.78 -7.67
C ILE A 157 13.61 18.15 -8.24
N PHE A 158 13.43 18.29 -9.53
CA PHE A 158 12.34 17.63 -10.25
C PHE A 158 12.86 16.34 -10.90
N LEU A 159 12.23 15.23 -10.57
CA LEU A 159 12.52 13.95 -11.24
C LEU A 159 11.24 13.41 -11.86
N PRO A 160 11.31 12.86 -13.07
CA PRO A 160 10.14 12.23 -13.66
C PRO A 160 9.66 11.11 -12.75
N PHE A 161 8.36 10.88 -12.71
CA PHE A 161 7.84 9.67 -12.08
C PHE A 161 8.51 8.47 -12.76
N ALA A 162 9.06 7.56 -11.97
CA ALA A 162 9.37 6.25 -12.50
C ALA A 162 8.04 5.64 -12.96
N ASP A 163 7.96 5.19 -14.20
CA ASP A 163 6.83 4.42 -14.73
C ASP A 163 6.77 3.02 -14.06
N GLU A 164 6.92 2.97 -12.77
CA GLU A 164 6.53 1.81 -12.00
C GLU A 164 5.01 1.80 -11.97
N GLN A 165 4.43 1.13 -12.97
CA GLN A 165 3.04 0.71 -12.91
C GLN A 165 2.92 -0.22 -11.69
N VAL A 166 2.71 0.36 -10.55
CA VAL A 166 2.31 -0.40 -9.36
C VAL A 166 0.96 -0.99 -9.74
N SER A 167 0.96 -2.29 -10.02
CA SER A 167 -0.29 -3.02 -10.25
C SER A 167 -1.18 -2.77 -9.03
N ALA A 168 -2.29 -2.07 -9.23
CA ALA A 168 -3.24 -1.76 -8.17
C ALA A 168 -3.93 -3.00 -7.59
N THR A 169 -3.62 -4.18 -8.14
CA THR A 169 -4.24 -5.45 -7.77
C THR A 169 -3.15 -6.45 -7.41
N PHE A 170 -3.01 -6.73 -6.12
CA PHE A 170 -2.16 -7.80 -5.62
C PHE A 170 -2.95 -9.10 -5.58
N PHE A 171 -2.47 -10.11 -6.28
CA PHE A 171 -2.93 -11.48 -6.13
C PHE A 171 -1.98 -12.21 -5.16
N PRO A 172 -2.45 -12.59 -3.97
CA PRO A 172 -1.63 -13.37 -3.06
C PRO A 172 -1.30 -14.71 -3.70
N LYS A 173 -0.02 -15.02 -3.85
CA LYS A 173 0.48 -16.32 -4.30
C LYS A 173 0.97 -17.09 -3.07
N ALA A 174 0.70 -18.39 -3.05
CA ALA A 174 1.26 -19.26 -2.01
C ALA A 174 2.80 -19.21 -2.10
N PRO A 175 3.52 -19.27 -0.96
CA PRO A 175 4.97 -19.35 -0.98
C PRO A 175 5.41 -20.64 -1.71
N ASP A 176 6.42 -20.50 -2.56
CA ASP A 176 7.07 -21.65 -3.17
C ASP A 176 7.80 -22.37 -2.02
N THR A 177 7.28 -23.51 -1.58
CA THR A 177 7.96 -24.40 -0.62
C THR A 177 8.92 -25.28 -1.41
N ASP A 178 10.22 -25.07 -1.24
CA ASP A 178 11.26 -26.03 -1.59
C ASP A 178 11.25 -27.20 -0.58
#